data_41fbe5643de4cc2b6b05e4be9b591ef8
#
_entry.id   41fbe5643de4cc2b6b05e4be9b591ef8
#
_cell.length_a   1.000
_cell.length_b   1.000
_cell.length_c   1.000
_cell.angle_alpha   90.00
_cell.angle_beta   90.00
_cell.angle_gamma   90.00
#
_symmetry.space_group_name_H-M   'P 1'
#
loop_
_entity.id
_entity.type
_entity.pdbx_description
1 polymer ?
#
loop_
_entity_poly.entity_id
_entity_poly.type
_entity_poly.pdbx_seq_one_letter_code
_entity_poly.pdbx_strand_id
1 'polypeptide(L)'
;YIAIVKRDEWAVKLPGGEHTPIDKNDFSFRENGEIRHFDFAYITIHGTPGEDGRLQGYFDMIGMPYSSCGMFVSALTFNKFACNHYLKGFGVDIARSIHLFKGQTVTDEEVVSRLGLPVFVKPNDGGSSFGVTKVKEASAIQPAIDKAFSEGREVVIESFIDGTEVTCGCYKTSDKEVVFPLTEVVTDNEFFDFDAKYNGQVQEITPARISAE
;
A
#
# COMPACT_ATOMS: atom_id res chain seq x y z
N TYR A 1 14.43 4.81 20.61
CA TYR A 1 15.25 5.27 19.47
C TYR A 1 14.41 5.37 18.21
N ILE A 2 14.81 6.26 17.29
CA ILE A 2 14.21 6.38 15.95
C ILE A 2 15.25 5.92 14.94
N ALA A 3 14.97 4.81 14.28
CA ALA A 3 15.77 4.32 13.17
C ALA A 3 15.30 4.95 11.85
N ILE A 4 16.23 5.50 11.09
CA ILE A 4 16.02 6.09 9.77
C ILE A 4 16.55 5.08 8.76
N VAL A 5 15.63 4.54 7.93
CA VAL A 5 15.96 3.54 6.91
C VAL A 5 15.56 4.08 5.55
N LYS A 6 16.55 4.56 4.80
CA LYS A 6 16.41 5.07 3.44
C LYS A 6 17.28 4.24 2.49
N ARG A 7 17.17 4.48 1.20
CA ARG A 7 17.97 3.77 0.19
C ARG A 7 19.47 3.88 0.42
N ASP A 8 19.93 5.06 0.81
CA ASP A 8 21.33 5.46 0.95
C ASP A 8 21.76 5.73 2.39
N GLU A 9 20.84 5.80 3.34
CA GLU A 9 21.10 6.10 4.75
C GLU A 9 20.39 5.11 5.67
N TRP A 10 21.17 4.44 6.54
CA TRP A 10 20.65 3.67 7.66
C TRP A 10 21.30 4.22 8.93
N ALA A 11 20.54 4.90 9.75
CA ALA A 11 21.03 5.58 10.93
C ALA A 11 20.03 5.57 12.08
N VAL A 12 20.51 5.71 13.30
CA VAL A 12 19.69 5.95 14.49
C VAL A 12 19.83 7.40 14.90
N LYS A 13 18.70 8.05 15.13
CA LYS A 13 18.66 9.37 15.78
C LYS A 13 18.76 9.17 17.28
N LEU A 14 19.84 9.64 17.87
CA LEU A 14 20.09 9.60 19.32
C LEU A 14 19.26 10.67 20.05
N PRO A 15 19.06 10.54 21.37
CA PRO A 15 18.31 11.52 22.18
C PRO A 15 18.84 12.96 22.06
N GLY A 16 20.14 13.15 21.84
CA GLY A 16 20.77 14.45 21.58
C GLY A 16 20.53 15.04 20.19
N GLY A 17 19.86 14.29 19.30
CA GLY A 17 19.59 14.69 17.91
C GLY A 17 20.68 14.30 16.91
N GLU A 18 21.81 13.78 17.38
CA GLU A 18 22.88 13.26 16.54
C GLU A 18 22.44 11.95 15.85
N HIS A 19 23.01 11.68 14.67
CA HIS A 19 22.79 10.43 13.94
C HIS A 19 24.02 9.53 14.04
N THR A 20 23.80 8.24 14.33
CA THR A 20 24.83 7.21 14.31
C THR A 20 24.47 6.15 13.29
N PRO A 21 25.43 5.64 12.51
CA PRO A 21 25.15 4.59 11.50
C PRO A 21 24.63 3.30 12.13
N ILE A 22 23.73 2.63 11.43
CA ILE A 22 23.28 1.26 11.74
C ILE A 22 24.22 0.28 11.04
N ASP A 23 24.70 -0.72 11.77
CA ASP A 23 25.35 -1.90 11.18
C ASP A 23 24.28 -2.76 10.54
N LYS A 24 24.35 -2.93 9.20
CA LYS A 24 23.37 -3.70 8.43
C LYS A 24 23.49 -5.21 8.58
N ASN A 25 24.51 -5.70 9.27
CA ASN A 25 24.66 -7.14 9.51
C ASN A 25 23.74 -7.64 10.62
N ASP A 26 23.45 -6.79 11.63
CA ASP A 26 22.68 -7.16 12.81
C ASP A 26 21.72 -6.08 13.32
N PHE A 27 21.60 -4.97 12.55
CA PHE A 27 20.81 -3.79 12.90
C PHE A 27 21.24 -3.10 14.21
N SER A 28 22.48 -3.29 14.64
CA SER A 28 23.04 -2.62 15.81
C SER A 28 23.54 -1.19 15.49
N PHE A 29 23.80 -0.40 16.52
CA PHE A 29 24.38 0.93 16.40
C PHE A 29 25.31 1.22 17.57
N ARG A 30 26.10 2.30 17.49
CA ARG A 30 26.97 2.74 18.59
C ARG A 30 26.42 3.96 19.28
N GLU A 31 26.40 3.90 20.62
CA GLU A 31 26.08 5.03 21.49
C GLU A 31 27.15 5.10 22.59
N ASN A 32 27.80 6.26 22.75
CA ASN A 32 28.88 6.48 23.72
C ASN A 32 30.00 5.43 23.65
N GLY A 33 30.31 4.94 22.44
CA GLY A 33 31.33 3.92 22.22
C GLY A 33 30.89 2.46 22.42
N GLU A 34 29.71 2.23 23.01
CA GLU A 34 29.12 0.91 23.23
C GLU A 34 28.23 0.50 22.06
N ILE A 35 28.19 -0.81 21.76
CA ILE A 35 27.26 -1.39 20.80
C ILE A 35 25.89 -1.57 21.49
N ARG A 36 24.85 -1.09 20.84
CA ARG A 36 23.45 -1.23 21.25
C ARG A 36 22.70 -2.07 20.22
N HIS A 37 21.81 -2.93 20.70
CA HIS A 37 20.89 -3.73 19.89
C HIS A 37 19.45 -3.30 20.17
N PHE A 38 18.57 -3.57 19.20
CA PHE A 38 17.13 -3.41 19.38
C PHE A 38 16.50 -4.76 19.70
N ASP A 39 15.51 -4.74 20.58
CA ASP A 39 14.71 -5.92 20.92
C ASP A 39 13.51 -6.09 20.00
N PHE A 40 13.06 -5.00 19.36
CA PHE A 40 11.86 -4.96 18.53
C PHE A 40 11.87 -3.75 17.60
N ALA A 41 11.38 -3.90 16.38
CA ALA A 41 11.20 -2.82 15.42
C ALA A 41 9.72 -2.47 15.25
N TYR A 42 9.31 -1.26 15.62
CA TYR A 42 7.99 -0.71 15.31
C TYR A 42 8.06 0.05 13.98
N ILE A 43 7.54 -0.56 12.91
CA ILE A 43 7.65 -0.03 11.56
C ILE A 43 6.52 0.96 11.30
N THR A 44 6.87 2.22 10.96
CA THR A 44 5.95 3.30 10.60
C THR A 44 6.27 3.91 9.24
N ILE A 45 7.09 3.23 8.43
CA ILE A 45 7.50 3.68 7.10
C ILE A 45 6.37 3.39 6.12
N HIS A 46 5.83 4.43 5.48
CA HIS A 46 4.90 4.28 4.35
C HIS A 46 5.67 3.94 3.06
N GLY A 47 5.09 3.04 2.25
CA GLY A 47 5.69 2.58 1.01
C GLY A 47 6.95 1.73 1.22
N THR A 48 7.84 1.76 0.25
CA THR A 48 9.11 1.04 0.27
C THR A 48 10.11 1.70 1.23
N PRO A 49 10.81 0.94 2.09
CA PRO A 49 10.82 -0.52 2.24
C PRO A 49 9.90 -1.05 3.36
N GLY A 50 9.03 -0.22 3.94
CA GLY A 50 8.26 -0.54 5.15
C GLY A 50 7.02 -1.38 4.91
N GLU A 51 6.39 -1.28 3.73
CA GLU A 51 5.12 -1.96 3.44
C GLU A 51 5.22 -3.06 2.38
N ASP A 52 6.34 -3.16 1.66
CA ASP A 52 6.52 -4.06 0.51
C ASP A 52 7.26 -5.37 0.80
N GLY A 53 7.44 -5.70 2.07
CA GLY A 53 8.08 -6.93 2.51
C GLY A 53 9.61 -6.90 2.57
N ARG A 54 10.27 -5.86 2.06
CA ARG A 54 11.75 -5.80 2.00
C ARG A 54 12.36 -5.66 3.38
N LEU A 55 11.84 -4.75 4.20
CA LEU A 55 12.35 -4.55 5.55
C LEU A 55 11.99 -5.73 6.46
N GLN A 56 10.80 -6.29 6.29
CA GLN A 56 10.37 -7.50 6.99
C GLN A 56 11.29 -8.69 6.67
N GLY A 57 11.61 -8.91 5.39
CA GLY A 57 12.53 -9.98 4.99
C GLY A 57 13.95 -9.78 5.52
N TYR A 58 14.42 -8.55 5.62
CA TYR A 58 15.68 -8.25 6.26
C TYR A 58 15.65 -8.57 7.76
N PHE A 59 14.60 -8.16 8.47
CA PHE A 59 14.43 -8.46 9.89
C PHE A 59 14.26 -9.96 10.17
N ASP A 60 13.55 -10.69 9.28
CA ASP A 60 13.45 -12.15 9.36
C ASP A 60 14.84 -12.81 9.29
N MET A 61 15.72 -12.34 8.38
CA MET A 61 17.07 -12.89 8.22
C MET A 61 17.97 -12.68 9.44
N ILE A 62 17.83 -11.55 10.14
CA ILE A 62 18.64 -11.26 11.34
C ILE A 62 17.94 -11.66 12.65
N GLY A 63 16.73 -12.23 12.56
CA GLY A 63 15.96 -12.68 13.74
C GLY A 63 15.40 -11.55 14.60
N MET A 64 15.17 -10.35 14.04
CA MET A 64 14.62 -9.22 14.76
C MET A 64 13.09 -9.22 14.70
N PRO A 65 12.38 -9.24 15.84
CA PRO A 65 10.91 -9.09 15.87
C PRO A 65 10.47 -7.70 15.41
N TYR A 66 9.31 -7.62 14.73
CA TYR A 66 8.77 -6.35 14.23
C TYR A 66 7.23 -6.29 14.24
N SER A 67 6.68 -5.07 14.07
CA SER A 67 5.25 -4.73 14.16
C SER A 67 4.57 -4.84 12.85
N SER A 68 4.46 -5.68 12.09
CA SER A 68 3.65 -5.78 10.86
C SER A 68 3.40 -7.24 10.49
N CYS A 69 2.65 -7.48 9.44
CA CYS A 69 2.57 -8.82 8.89
C CYS A 69 3.94 -9.24 8.30
N GLY A 70 4.17 -10.54 8.19
CA GLY A 70 5.41 -11.09 7.65
C GLY A 70 5.67 -10.72 6.19
N MET A 71 6.89 -10.94 5.74
CA MET A 71 7.40 -10.53 4.44
C MET A 71 6.49 -10.87 3.26
N PHE A 72 6.01 -12.12 3.18
CA PHE A 72 5.14 -12.56 2.07
C PHE A 72 3.82 -11.79 2.02
N VAL A 73 3.15 -11.62 3.17
CA VAL A 73 1.87 -10.92 3.24
C VAL A 73 2.07 -9.44 2.90
N SER A 74 3.13 -8.80 3.42
CA SER A 74 3.46 -7.41 3.09
C SER A 74 3.68 -7.23 1.59
N ALA A 75 4.48 -8.07 0.97
CA ALA A 75 4.75 -8.01 -0.48
C ALA A 75 3.49 -8.25 -1.31
N LEU A 76 2.66 -9.24 -0.93
CA LEU A 76 1.43 -9.57 -1.61
C LEU A 76 0.42 -8.42 -1.56
N THR A 77 0.19 -7.86 -0.37
CA THR A 77 -0.82 -6.81 -0.17
C THR A 77 -0.38 -5.45 -0.72
N PHE A 78 0.91 -5.23 -0.89
CA PHE A 78 1.45 -4.03 -1.55
C PHE A 78 1.25 -4.03 -3.06
N ASN A 79 1.18 -5.22 -3.68
CA ASN A 79 0.90 -5.41 -5.10
C ASN A 79 -0.60 -5.60 -5.33
N LYS A 80 -1.27 -4.58 -5.87
CA LYS A 80 -2.75 -4.55 -6.02
C LYS A 80 -3.29 -5.70 -6.86
N PHE A 81 -2.64 -5.96 -8.01
CA PHE A 81 -3.07 -7.04 -8.91
C PHE A 81 -2.91 -8.41 -8.26
N ALA A 82 -1.75 -8.67 -7.66
CA ALA A 82 -1.47 -9.94 -7.00
C ALA A 82 -2.42 -10.16 -5.80
N CYS A 83 -2.61 -9.16 -4.95
CA CYS A 83 -3.52 -9.22 -3.80
C CYS A 83 -4.94 -9.56 -4.23
N ASN A 84 -5.50 -8.83 -5.20
CA ASN A 84 -6.85 -9.05 -5.68
C ASN A 84 -7.01 -10.47 -6.25
N HIS A 85 -6.07 -10.92 -7.09
CA HIS A 85 -6.15 -12.24 -7.69
C HIS A 85 -5.93 -13.39 -6.68
N TYR A 86 -5.12 -13.16 -5.66
CA TYR A 86 -4.99 -14.10 -4.54
C TYR A 86 -6.31 -14.23 -3.79
N LEU A 87 -6.95 -13.12 -3.44
CA LEU A 87 -8.23 -13.11 -2.72
C LEU A 87 -9.37 -13.71 -3.54
N LYS A 88 -9.36 -13.52 -4.87
CA LYS A 88 -10.31 -14.18 -5.77
C LYS A 88 -10.30 -15.70 -5.62
N GLY A 89 -9.13 -16.30 -5.39
CA GLY A 89 -8.98 -17.73 -5.13
C GLY A 89 -9.72 -18.23 -3.87
N PHE A 90 -10.09 -17.31 -2.97
CA PHE A 90 -10.87 -17.58 -1.76
C PHE A 90 -12.34 -17.13 -1.87
N GLY A 91 -12.80 -16.81 -3.09
CA GLY A 91 -14.19 -16.45 -3.33
C GLY A 91 -14.53 -14.98 -3.07
N VAL A 92 -13.54 -14.12 -2.89
CA VAL A 92 -13.77 -12.68 -2.77
C VAL A 92 -13.98 -12.10 -4.17
N ASP A 93 -15.07 -11.37 -4.35
CA ASP A 93 -15.32 -10.65 -5.59
C ASP A 93 -14.34 -9.50 -5.77
N ILE A 94 -13.76 -9.41 -6.95
CA ILE A 94 -12.79 -8.37 -7.31
C ILE A 94 -13.19 -7.65 -8.60
N ALA A 95 -12.72 -6.44 -8.78
CA ALA A 95 -12.85 -5.74 -10.05
C ALA A 95 -12.14 -6.53 -11.17
N ARG A 96 -12.77 -6.57 -12.38
CA ARG A 96 -12.08 -7.06 -13.57
C ARG A 96 -10.90 -6.15 -13.85
N SER A 97 -9.76 -6.70 -14.23
CA SER A 97 -8.54 -5.91 -14.40
C SER A 97 -7.69 -6.33 -15.59
N ILE A 98 -6.87 -5.40 -16.04
CA ILE A 98 -5.77 -5.58 -16.99
C ILE A 98 -4.50 -5.14 -16.28
N HIS A 99 -3.47 -5.98 -16.32
CA HIS A 99 -2.16 -5.70 -15.73
C HIS A 99 -1.14 -5.48 -16.84
N LEU A 100 -0.36 -4.42 -16.74
CA LEU A 100 0.65 -4.05 -17.71
C LEU A 100 2.00 -3.84 -17.01
N PHE A 101 3.04 -4.43 -17.58
CA PHE A 101 4.42 -4.10 -17.28
C PHE A 101 4.93 -2.99 -18.19
N LYS A 102 5.90 -2.23 -17.72
CA LYS A 102 6.52 -1.15 -18.51
C LYS A 102 7.03 -1.69 -19.86
N GLY A 103 6.55 -1.09 -20.95
CA GLY A 103 6.83 -1.53 -22.32
C GLY A 103 5.75 -2.42 -22.93
N GLN A 104 4.78 -2.90 -22.17
CA GLN A 104 3.57 -3.51 -22.71
C GLN A 104 2.54 -2.44 -23.07
N THR A 105 1.72 -2.72 -24.06
CA THR A 105 0.66 -1.85 -24.56
C THR A 105 -0.68 -2.56 -24.57
N VAL A 106 -1.74 -1.80 -24.47
CA VAL A 106 -3.14 -2.23 -24.65
C VAL A 106 -3.86 -1.12 -25.41
N THR A 107 -4.77 -1.45 -26.31
CA THR A 107 -5.53 -0.41 -27.01
C THR A 107 -6.72 0.06 -26.18
N ASP A 108 -7.21 1.29 -26.47
CA ASP A 108 -8.39 1.84 -25.80
C ASP A 108 -9.61 0.94 -26.02
N GLU A 109 -9.78 0.41 -27.26
CA GLU A 109 -10.87 -0.50 -27.62
C GLU A 109 -10.80 -1.80 -26.80
N GLU A 110 -9.61 -2.35 -26.62
CA GLU A 110 -9.42 -3.55 -25.80
C GLU A 110 -9.79 -3.30 -24.34
N VAL A 111 -9.37 -2.17 -23.76
CA VAL A 111 -9.73 -1.79 -22.39
C VAL A 111 -11.24 -1.65 -22.25
N VAL A 112 -11.88 -0.89 -23.15
CA VAL A 112 -13.32 -0.67 -23.13
C VAL A 112 -14.09 -1.97 -23.31
N SER A 113 -13.67 -2.83 -24.25
CA SER A 113 -14.31 -4.12 -24.50
C SER A 113 -14.24 -5.08 -23.30
N ARG A 114 -13.10 -5.11 -22.61
CA ARG A 114 -12.89 -6.04 -21.49
C ARG A 114 -13.43 -5.53 -20.16
N LEU A 115 -13.33 -4.24 -19.89
CA LEU A 115 -13.63 -3.67 -18.58
C LEU A 115 -14.87 -2.77 -18.56
N GLY A 116 -15.25 -2.18 -19.69
CA GLY A 116 -16.24 -1.10 -19.75
C GLY A 116 -15.65 0.25 -19.32
N LEU A 117 -16.50 1.26 -19.19
CA LEU A 117 -16.17 2.55 -18.61
C LEU A 117 -17.20 2.88 -17.51
N PRO A 118 -16.83 3.61 -16.48
CA PRO A 118 -15.48 4.13 -16.22
C PRO A 118 -14.50 3.04 -15.74
N VAL A 119 -13.19 3.33 -15.84
CA VAL A 119 -12.14 2.49 -15.28
C VAL A 119 -11.23 3.31 -14.34
N PHE A 120 -10.57 2.65 -13.42
CA PHE A 120 -9.45 3.21 -12.67
C PHE A 120 -8.14 2.73 -13.26
N VAL A 121 -7.25 3.67 -13.58
CA VAL A 121 -5.87 3.39 -13.99
C VAL A 121 -4.95 3.84 -12.86
N LYS A 122 -4.10 2.94 -12.38
CA LYS A 122 -3.26 3.19 -11.19
C LYS A 122 -1.95 2.42 -11.24
N PRO A 123 -0.88 2.91 -10.57
CA PRO A 123 0.30 2.12 -10.33
C PRO A 123 -0.06 0.84 -9.56
N ASN A 124 0.52 -0.29 -9.95
CA ASN A 124 0.28 -1.56 -9.28
C ASN A 124 0.86 -1.57 -7.86
N ASP A 125 2.06 -1.00 -7.70
CA ASP A 125 2.74 -0.83 -6.43
C ASP A 125 2.54 0.59 -5.91
N GLY A 126 2.52 0.76 -4.59
CA GLY A 126 2.42 2.09 -3.98
C GLY A 126 1.10 2.34 -3.26
N GLY A 127 1.04 3.48 -2.58
CA GLY A 127 -0.06 3.89 -1.71
C GLY A 127 -0.54 5.30 -1.99
N SER A 128 -1.37 5.82 -1.07
CA SER A 128 -1.82 7.22 -1.02
C SER A 128 -2.46 7.77 -2.30
N SER A 129 -2.98 6.90 -3.17
CA SER A 129 -3.63 7.26 -4.45
C SER A 129 -2.75 8.05 -5.43
N PHE A 130 -1.42 8.06 -5.27
CA PHE A 130 -0.53 8.66 -6.26
C PHE A 130 -0.66 7.96 -7.62
N GLY A 131 -0.72 8.77 -8.70
CA GLY A 131 -0.82 8.25 -10.06
C GLY A 131 -2.17 7.61 -10.42
N VAL A 132 -3.16 7.63 -9.53
CA VAL A 132 -4.51 7.10 -9.80
C VAL A 132 -5.29 8.07 -10.67
N THR A 133 -6.02 7.54 -11.65
CA THR A 133 -6.92 8.30 -12.51
C THR A 133 -8.21 7.52 -12.75
N LYS A 134 -9.37 8.13 -12.50
CA LYS A 134 -10.68 7.63 -12.93
C LYS A 134 -10.92 8.09 -14.35
N VAL A 135 -11.01 7.16 -15.29
CA VAL A 135 -11.16 7.41 -16.72
C VAL A 135 -12.60 7.13 -17.13
N LYS A 136 -13.28 8.15 -17.66
CA LYS A 136 -14.67 8.09 -18.10
C LYS A 136 -14.82 7.97 -19.62
N GLU A 137 -13.79 8.35 -20.37
CA GLU A 137 -13.78 8.38 -21.83
C GLU A 137 -12.58 7.62 -22.39
N ALA A 138 -12.75 6.87 -23.48
CA ALA A 138 -11.70 6.05 -24.07
C ALA A 138 -10.42 6.84 -24.39
N SER A 139 -10.56 8.05 -24.91
CA SER A 139 -9.42 8.91 -25.28
C SER A 139 -8.50 9.30 -24.11
N ALA A 140 -8.96 9.16 -22.87
CA ALA A 140 -8.18 9.45 -21.67
C ALA A 140 -7.41 8.23 -21.12
N ILE A 141 -7.58 7.05 -21.72
CA ILE A 141 -6.95 5.79 -21.21
C ILE A 141 -5.43 5.86 -21.35
N GLN A 142 -4.89 6.15 -22.54
CA GLN A 142 -3.44 6.19 -22.76
C GLN A 142 -2.75 7.24 -21.89
N PRO A 143 -3.22 8.51 -21.81
CA PRO A 143 -2.67 9.50 -20.90
C PRO A 143 -2.66 9.05 -19.42
N ALA A 144 -3.70 8.34 -18.99
CA ALA A 144 -3.77 7.80 -17.63
C ALA A 144 -2.75 6.67 -17.40
N ILE A 145 -2.53 5.80 -18.38
CA ILE A 145 -1.51 4.73 -18.35
C ILE A 145 -0.11 5.36 -18.26
N ASP A 146 0.19 6.36 -19.07
CA ASP A 146 1.47 7.07 -19.07
C ASP A 146 1.73 7.73 -17.71
N LYS A 147 0.71 8.39 -17.15
CA LYS A 147 0.78 8.98 -15.82
C LYS A 147 1.06 7.91 -14.74
N ALA A 148 0.39 6.76 -14.78
CA ALA A 148 0.60 5.69 -13.83
C ALA A 148 2.01 5.06 -13.96
N PHE A 149 2.54 4.93 -15.20
CA PHE A 149 3.90 4.46 -15.43
C PHE A 149 4.98 5.47 -15.03
N SER A 150 4.67 6.75 -14.85
CA SER A 150 5.62 7.71 -14.29
C SER A 150 5.91 7.45 -12.81
N GLU A 151 4.97 6.82 -12.10
CA GLU A 151 5.07 6.50 -10.67
C GLU A 151 5.58 5.07 -10.39
N GLY A 152 5.50 4.16 -11.38
CA GLY A 152 5.85 2.75 -11.18
C GLY A 152 6.27 2.01 -12.44
N ARG A 153 6.58 0.74 -12.27
CA ARG A 153 6.95 -0.17 -13.38
C ARG A 153 5.79 -1.02 -13.87
N GLU A 154 4.72 -1.07 -13.11
CA GLU A 154 3.53 -1.86 -13.37
C GLU A 154 2.31 -0.99 -13.18
N VAL A 155 1.33 -1.18 -14.06
CA VAL A 155 0.05 -0.48 -14.05
C VAL A 155 -1.06 -1.49 -14.00
N VAL A 156 -2.07 -1.22 -13.19
CA VAL A 156 -3.32 -1.96 -13.20
C VAL A 156 -4.46 -1.07 -13.63
N ILE A 157 -5.27 -1.56 -14.57
CA ILE A 157 -6.50 -0.93 -15.03
C ILE A 157 -7.65 -1.77 -14.50
N GLU A 158 -8.55 -1.18 -13.72
CA GLU A 158 -9.66 -1.89 -13.09
C GLU A 158 -11.00 -1.32 -13.51
N SER A 159 -11.99 -2.20 -13.70
CA SER A 159 -13.36 -1.77 -13.89
C SER A 159 -13.87 -1.05 -12.65
N PHE A 160 -14.64 0.00 -12.83
CA PHE A 160 -15.33 0.67 -11.74
C PHE A 160 -16.36 -0.29 -11.10
N ILE A 161 -16.39 -0.32 -9.79
CA ILE A 161 -17.44 -0.97 -9.00
C ILE A 161 -18.23 0.15 -8.35
N ASP A 162 -19.53 0.20 -8.65
CA ASP A 162 -20.44 1.14 -8.01
C ASP A 162 -20.87 0.58 -6.65
N GLY A 163 -20.75 1.40 -5.60
CA GLY A 163 -21.06 0.95 -4.25
C GLY A 163 -20.56 1.91 -3.16
N THR A 164 -20.75 1.51 -1.92
CA THR A 164 -20.26 2.24 -0.76
C THR A 164 -18.81 1.84 -0.45
N GLU A 165 -17.93 2.81 -0.39
CA GLU A 165 -16.53 2.57 0.02
C GLU A 165 -16.45 2.39 1.54
N VAL A 166 -15.89 1.26 1.97
CA VAL A 166 -15.69 0.96 3.39
C VAL A 166 -14.26 0.54 3.66
N THR A 167 -13.79 0.81 4.87
CA THR A 167 -12.53 0.30 5.39
C THR A 167 -12.76 -0.52 6.65
N CYS A 168 -11.89 -1.48 6.91
CA CYS A 168 -11.96 -2.34 8.08
C CYS A 168 -10.58 -2.42 8.74
N GLY A 169 -10.49 -1.94 9.97
CA GLY A 169 -9.29 -2.12 10.79
C GLY A 169 -9.29 -3.51 11.44
N CYS A 170 -8.12 -4.13 11.49
CA CYS A 170 -7.94 -5.37 12.24
C CYS A 170 -6.54 -5.46 12.82
N TYR A 171 -6.39 -6.26 13.86
CA TYR A 171 -5.07 -6.65 14.37
C TYR A 171 -5.08 -8.09 14.90
N LYS A 172 -3.92 -8.72 14.87
CA LYS A 172 -3.70 -10.06 15.37
C LYS A 172 -2.50 -10.08 16.31
N THR A 173 -2.66 -10.78 17.43
CA THR A 173 -1.59 -11.11 18.37
C THR A 173 -1.44 -12.62 18.46
N SER A 174 -0.53 -13.14 19.30
CA SER A 174 -0.37 -14.57 19.53
C SER A 174 -1.64 -15.25 20.08
N ASP A 175 -2.48 -14.50 20.80
CA ASP A 175 -3.59 -15.02 21.61
C ASP A 175 -4.96 -14.53 21.16
N LYS A 176 -5.02 -13.53 20.27
CA LYS A 176 -6.30 -13.01 19.79
C LYS A 176 -6.22 -12.41 18.40
N GLU A 177 -7.36 -12.40 17.75
CA GLU A 177 -7.61 -11.72 16.50
C GLU A 177 -8.82 -10.78 16.69
N VAL A 178 -8.68 -9.52 16.30
CA VAL A 178 -9.70 -8.50 16.46
C VAL A 178 -9.97 -7.84 15.12
N VAL A 179 -11.24 -7.83 14.72
CA VAL A 179 -11.75 -7.11 13.56
C VAL A 179 -12.66 -6.02 14.10
N PHE A 180 -12.38 -4.78 13.73
CA PHE A 180 -13.18 -3.62 14.14
C PHE A 180 -14.43 -3.48 13.27
N PRO A 181 -15.44 -2.71 13.72
CA PRO A 181 -16.57 -2.33 12.88
C PRO A 181 -16.09 -1.68 11.57
N LEU A 182 -16.83 -1.92 10.50
CA LEU A 182 -16.59 -1.26 9.22
C LEU A 182 -16.80 0.25 9.34
N THR A 183 -15.92 1.01 8.71
CA THR A 183 -16.04 2.47 8.60
C THR A 183 -16.35 2.83 7.16
N GLU A 184 -17.44 3.56 6.94
CA GLU A 184 -17.81 4.12 5.64
C GLU A 184 -16.97 5.35 5.37
N VAL A 185 -16.42 5.43 4.16
CA VAL A 185 -15.64 6.57 3.66
C VAL A 185 -16.52 7.39 2.72
N VAL A 186 -16.92 8.59 3.17
CA VAL A 186 -17.74 9.50 2.38
C VAL A 186 -16.88 10.67 1.93
N THR A 187 -16.85 10.92 0.64
CA THR A 187 -16.13 12.05 0.04
C THR A 187 -17.01 12.74 -1.00
N ASP A 188 -16.92 14.06 -1.08
CA ASP A 188 -17.54 14.85 -2.15
C ASP A 188 -16.74 14.75 -3.46
N ASN A 189 -15.52 14.20 -3.41
CA ASN A 189 -14.71 13.95 -4.59
C ASN A 189 -15.23 12.71 -5.35
N GLU A 190 -14.87 12.59 -6.64
CA GLU A 190 -15.27 11.45 -7.48
C GLU A 190 -14.77 10.09 -6.97
N PHE A 191 -13.74 10.10 -6.12
CA PHE A 191 -13.19 8.92 -5.41
C PHE A 191 -12.29 9.41 -4.26
N PHE A 192 -11.89 8.47 -3.40
CA PHE A 192 -11.00 8.73 -2.26
C PHE A 192 -9.55 8.95 -2.74
N ASP A 193 -9.29 10.13 -3.30
CA ASP A 193 -7.99 10.55 -3.83
C ASP A 193 -7.02 11.05 -2.73
N PHE A 194 -5.86 11.52 -3.14
CA PHE A 194 -4.86 12.04 -2.22
C PHE A 194 -5.36 13.26 -1.44
N ASP A 195 -6.04 14.20 -2.12
CA ASP A 195 -6.54 15.42 -1.48
C ASP A 195 -7.65 15.09 -0.48
N ALA A 196 -8.53 14.16 -0.82
CA ALA A 196 -9.53 13.65 0.11
C ALA A 196 -8.90 13.05 1.37
N LYS A 197 -7.80 12.27 1.22
CA LYS A 197 -7.11 11.60 2.33
C LYS A 197 -6.44 12.54 3.32
N TYR A 198 -5.85 13.64 2.84
CA TYR A 198 -4.95 14.46 3.66
C TYR A 198 -5.44 15.89 3.90
N ASN A 199 -6.43 16.37 3.15
CA ASN A 199 -6.93 17.74 3.25
C ASN A 199 -8.30 17.86 3.94
N GLY A 200 -8.74 16.83 4.65
CA GLY A 200 -9.96 16.85 5.47
C GLY A 200 -11.29 16.88 4.68
N GLN A 201 -11.27 16.44 3.42
CA GLN A 201 -12.44 16.36 2.53
C GLN A 201 -13.17 15.01 2.61
N VAL A 202 -13.00 14.31 3.74
CA VAL A 202 -13.58 12.99 3.99
C VAL A 202 -14.31 12.97 5.29
N GLN A 203 -15.49 12.39 5.30
CA GLN A 203 -16.22 12.00 6.49
C GLN A 203 -16.08 10.49 6.69
N GLU A 204 -15.57 10.07 7.83
CA GLU A 204 -15.49 8.69 8.25
C GLU A 204 -16.63 8.39 9.23
N ILE A 205 -17.48 7.41 8.89
CA ILE A 205 -18.66 7.04 9.68
C ILE A 205 -18.53 5.61 10.17
N THR A 206 -18.40 5.44 11.48
CA THR A 206 -18.30 4.12 12.13
C THR A 206 -19.45 3.95 13.14
N PRO A 207 -20.23 2.86 13.08
CA PRO A 207 -20.24 1.82 12.04
C PRO A 207 -20.75 2.33 10.70
N ALA A 208 -20.32 1.69 9.61
CA ALA A 208 -20.75 2.00 8.26
C ALA A 208 -22.26 1.83 8.08
N ARG A 209 -22.90 2.69 7.26
CA ARG A 209 -24.33 2.66 6.95
C ARG A 209 -24.63 1.69 5.81
N ILE A 210 -24.25 0.43 5.98
CA ILE A 210 -24.48 -0.65 5.01
C ILE A 210 -25.38 -1.72 5.63
N SER A 211 -25.99 -2.57 4.79
CA SER A 211 -26.77 -3.72 5.27
C SER A 211 -25.86 -4.75 5.98
N ALA A 212 -26.46 -5.56 6.84
CA ALA A 212 -25.77 -6.60 7.57
C ALA A 212 -25.58 -7.91 6.76
N GLU A 213 -25.89 -7.87 5.46
CA GLU A 213 -25.77 -9.01 4.54
C GLU A 213 -24.41 -9.08 3.87
#